data_98986cceb026aebeb998a696db79dee6
#
_entry.id   98986cceb026aebeb998a696db79dee6
#
_cell.length_a   1.000
_cell.length_b   1.000
_cell.length_c   1.000
_cell.angle_alpha   90.00
_cell.angle_beta   90.00
_cell.angle_gamma   90.00
#
_symmetry.space_group_name_H-M   'P 1'
#
loop_
_entity.id
_entity.type
_entity.pdbx_description
1 polymer ?
#
loop_
_entity_poly.entity_id
_entity_poly.type
_entity_poly.pdbx_seq_one_letter_code
_entity_poly.pdbx_strand_id
1 'polypeptide(L)'
;MGSDPLTDAVSDRICRHMNDDHADAVVAYARHFGNVANASSARMIRISTRVMHLDVDGQAILIPFDHDLNDSEDAHRTLIAMLRSMPK
;
A
#
# COMPACT_ATOMS: atom_id res chain seq x y z
N MET A 1 -10.41 -19.04 8.75
CA MET A 1 -10.06 -18.64 10.04
C MET A 1 -8.74 -17.93 10.02
N GLY A 2 -8.39 -17.12 10.88
CA GLY A 2 -7.08 -16.51 10.95
C GLY A 2 -6.89 -15.21 10.23
N SER A 3 -7.87 -14.75 9.44
CA SER A 3 -7.77 -13.44 8.84
C SER A 3 -8.28 -12.40 9.83
N ASP A 4 -7.46 -11.41 10.11
CA ASP A 4 -7.85 -10.33 11.01
C ASP A 4 -8.60 -9.25 10.27
N PRO A 5 -9.63 -8.63 10.88
CA PRO A 5 -10.24 -7.46 10.25
C PRO A 5 -9.20 -6.36 10.07
N LEU A 6 -9.43 -5.49 9.09
CA LEU A 6 -8.50 -4.42 8.79
C LEU A 6 -8.72 -3.25 9.75
N THR A 7 -8.13 -3.37 10.94
CA THR A 7 -8.18 -2.36 12.00
C THR A 7 -6.98 -1.42 11.88
N ASP A 8 -6.98 -0.36 12.69
CA ASP A 8 -5.84 0.56 12.73
C ASP A 8 -4.56 -0.17 13.15
N ALA A 9 -4.65 -1.12 14.10
CA ALA A 9 -3.48 -1.88 14.52
C ALA A 9 -2.94 -2.76 13.40
N VAL A 10 -3.82 -3.39 12.63
CA VAL A 10 -3.43 -4.21 11.48
C VAL A 10 -2.83 -3.33 10.39
N SER A 11 -3.44 -2.17 10.12
CA SER A 11 -2.91 -1.21 9.17
C SER A 11 -1.49 -0.78 9.54
N ASP A 12 -1.26 -0.43 10.82
CA ASP A 12 0.06 -0.02 11.30
C ASP A 12 1.08 -1.13 11.09
N ARG A 13 0.71 -2.38 11.37
CA ARG A 13 1.62 -3.52 11.20
C ARG A 13 2.00 -3.71 9.73
N ILE A 14 1.03 -3.65 8.82
CA ILE A 14 1.27 -3.79 7.39
C ILE A 14 2.16 -2.65 6.89
N CYS A 15 1.84 -1.42 7.26
CA CYS A 15 2.61 -0.27 6.83
C CYS A 15 4.05 -0.33 7.32
N ARG A 16 4.25 -0.72 8.57
CA ARG A 16 5.59 -0.85 9.13
C ARG A 16 6.40 -1.89 8.37
N HIS A 17 5.79 -3.05 8.10
CA HIS A 17 6.45 -4.11 7.34
C HIS A 17 6.83 -3.63 5.93
N MET A 18 5.90 -2.98 5.25
CA MET A 18 6.16 -2.49 3.90
C MET A 18 7.27 -1.43 3.89
N ASN A 19 7.24 -0.51 4.84
CA ASN A 19 8.26 0.54 4.90
C ASN A 19 9.64 0.01 5.25
N ASP A 20 9.71 -1.01 6.12
CA ASP A 20 10.98 -1.56 6.58
C ASP A 20 11.60 -2.53 5.59
N ASP A 21 10.80 -3.42 5.02
CA ASP A 21 11.29 -4.53 4.21
C ASP A 21 11.04 -4.38 2.72
N HIS A 22 10.11 -3.51 2.33
CA HIS A 22 9.66 -3.37 0.94
C HIS A 22 9.51 -1.90 0.54
N ALA A 23 10.45 -1.05 0.99
CA ALA A 23 10.38 0.38 0.71
C ALA A 23 10.36 0.68 -0.79
N ASP A 24 11.10 -0.09 -1.58
CA ASP A 24 11.13 0.05 -3.03
C ASP A 24 9.77 -0.29 -3.66
N ALA A 25 9.03 -1.23 -3.08
CA ALA A 25 7.67 -1.54 -3.53
C ALA A 25 6.74 -0.35 -3.28
N VAL A 26 6.89 0.34 -2.14
CA VAL A 26 6.06 1.51 -1.83
C VAL A 26 6.32 2.63 -2.84
N VAL A 27 7.57 2.86 -3.22
CA VAL A 27 7.90 3.81 -4.28
C VAL A 27 7.27 3.39 -5.60
N ALA A 28 7.30 2.10 -5.92
CA ALA A 28 6.69 1.59 -7.15
C ALA A 28 5.18 1.82 -7.18
N TYR A 29 4.50 1.62 -6.05
CA TYR A 29 3.07 1.95 -5.96
C TYR A 29 2.82 3.43 -6.27
N ALA A 30 3.65 4.32 -5.71
CA ALA A 30 3.51 5.75 -5.95
C ALA A 30 3.68 6.08 -7.43
N ARG A 31 4.65 5.47 -8.08
CA ARG A 31 4.94 5.75 -9.50
C ARG A 31 3.86 5.21 -10.43
N HIS A 32 3.41 3.99 -10.21
CA HIS A 32 2.53 3.30 -11.16
C HIS A 32 1.05 3.50 -10.86
N PHE A 33 0.68 3.63 -9.60
CA PHE A 33 -0.71 3.76 -9.20
C PHE A 33 -1.06 5.15 -8.68
N GLY A 34 -0.06 5.87 -8.14
CA GLY A 34 -0.26 7.22 -7.63
C GLY A 34 0.01 8.31 -8.66
N ASN A 35 0.42 7.95 -9.87
CA ASN A 35 0.76 8.88 -10.95
C ASN A 35 1.89 9.85 -10.59
N VAL A 36 2.79 9.44 -9.72
CA VAL A 36 3.96 10.24 -9.36
C VAL A 36 5.19 9.61 -10.01
N ALA A 37 5.33 9.83 -11.32
CA ALA A 37 6.37 9.18 -12.12
C ALA A 37 7.78 9.43 -11.61
N ASN A 38 8.01 10.57 -10.98
CA ASN A 38 9.33 10.98 -10.47
C ASN A 38 9.51 10.72 -8.98
N ALA A 39 8.64 9.89 -8.37
CA ALA A 39 8.76 9.61 -6.95
C ALA A 39 10.13 9.04 -6.62
N SER A 40 10.83 9.67 -5.69
CA SER A 40 12.14 9.21 -5.23
C SER A 40 12.06 8.56 -3.86
N SER A 41 11.06 8.93 -3.06
CA SER A 41 10.88 8.42 -1.71
C SER A 41 9.39 8.31 -1.44
N ALA A 42 8.96 7.20 -0.85
CA ALA A 42 7.57 7.00 -0.51
C ALA A 42 7.47 6.18 0.78
N ARG A 43 6.51 6.52 1.60
CA ARG A 43 6.23 5.84 2.85
C ARG A 43 4.75 5.53 2.93
N MET A 44 4.43 4.30 3.33
CA MET A 44 3.05 3.91 3.53
C MET A 44 2.61 4.36 4.91
N ILE A 45 1.59 5.21 4.97
CA ILE A 45 1.12 5.81 6.22
C ILE A 45 -0.02 5.00 6.81
N ARG A 46 -0.95 4.57 5.95
CA ARG A 46 -2.13 3.88 6.39
C ARG A 46 -2.75 3.10 5.24
N ILE A 47 -3.40 1.99 5.58
CA ILE A 47 -4.26 1.25 4.66
C ILE A 47 -5.65 1.24 5.26
N SER A 48 -6.64 1.73 4.50
CA SER A 48 -8.04 1.56 4.84
C SER A 48 -8.64 0.49 3.92
N THR A 49 -9.93 0.22 4.06
CA THR A 49 -10.58 -0.79 3.22
C THR A 49 -10.64 -0.39 1.75
N ARG A 50 -10.51 0.90 1.44
CA ARG A 50 -10.69 1.41 0.09
C ARG A 50 -9.45 2.00 -0.54
N VAL A 51 -8.56 2.58 0.27
CA VAL A 51 -7.41 3.31 -0.24
C VAL A 51 -6.16 3.04 0.58
N MET A 52 -5.04 3.20 -0.07
CA MET A 52 -3.72 3.21 0.52
C MET A 52 -3.28 4.67 0.62
N HIS A 53 -2.86 5.09 1.81
CA HIS A 53 -2.37 6.46 2.05
C HIS A 53 -0.85 6.43 2.06
N LEU A 54 -0.24 7.18 1.16
CA LEU A 54 1.22 7.30 1.08
C LEU A 54 1.65 8.74 1.32
N ASP A 55 2.85 8.89 1.85
CA ASP A 55 3.58 10.15 1.82
C ASP A 55 4.68 10.00 0.77
N VAL A 56 4.58 10.77 -0.30
CA VAL A 56 5.48 10.66 -1.45
C VAL A 56 6.22 11.99 -1.60
N ASP A 57 7.50 12.00 -1.28
CA ASP A 57 8.34 13.20 -1.36
C ASP A 57 7.70 14.40 -0.62
N GLY A 58 7.05 14.14 0.50
CA GLY A 58 6.40 15.17 1.31
C GLY A 58 4.95 15.46 0.96
N GLN A 59 4.37 14.75 -0.01
CA GLN A 59 2.98 14.96 -0.41
C GLN A 59 2.13 13.75 -0.08
N ALA A 60 0.91 14.01 0.39
CA ALA A 60 -0.06 12.96 0.67
C ALA A 60 -0.66 12.48 -0.66
N ILE A 61 -0.54 11.18 -0.92
CA ILE A 61 -1.07 10.55 -2.14
C ILE A 61 -2.00 9.44 -1.72
N LEU A 62 -3.18 9.39 -2.32
CA LEU A 62 -4.16 8.33 -2.08
C LEU A 62 -4.22 7.42 -3.30
N ILE A 63 -4.10 6.11 -3.09
CA ILE A 63 -4.20 5.12 -4.15
C ILE A 63 -5.40 4.23 -3.84
N PRO A 64 -6.46 4.29 -4.66
CA PRO A 64 -7.63 3.45 -4.43
C PRO A 64 -7.34 2.00 -4.80
N PHE A 65 -7.94 1.07 -4.04
CA PHE A 65 -7.93 -0.34 -4.41
C PHE A 65 -9.07 -0.62 -5.39
N ASP A 66 -8.98 -1.72 -6.11
CA ASP A 66 -10.00 -2.12 -7.07
C ASP A 66 -11.22 -2.77 -6.41
N HIS A 67 -11.18 -2.99 -5.11
CA HIS A 67 -12.29 -3.52 -4.32
C HIS A 67 -12.10 -3.14 -2.86
N ASP A 68 -13.16 -3.28 -2.06
CA ASP A 68 -13.05 -3.08 -0.62
C ASP A 68 -12.30 -4.27 -0.02
N LEU A 69 -11.26 -3.98 0.76
CA LEU A 69 -10.48 -5.03 1.42
C LEU A 69 -11.29 -5.66 2.55
N ASN A 70 -11.35 -6.99 2.57
CA ASN A 70 -12.16 -7.71 3.54
C ASN A 70 -11.44 -7.89 4.89
N ASP A 71 -10.12 -8.10 4.83
CA ASP A 71 -9.33 -8.43 6.01
C ASP A 71 -7.84 -8.25 5.71
N SER A 72 -6.99 -8.60 6.67
CA SER A 72 -5.54 -8.46 6.52
C SER A 72 -4.98 -9.35 5.42
N GLU A 73 -5.56 -10.53 5.22
CA GLU A 73 -5.11 -11.44 4.17
C GLU A 73 -5.44 -10.90 2.78
N ASP A 74 -6.64 -10.34 2.63
CA ASP A 74 -7.04 -9.71 1.38
C ASP A 74 -6.13 -8.51 1.08
N ALA A 75 -5.79 -7.71 2.09
CA ALA A 75 -4.86 -6.60 1.92
C ALA A 75 -3.50 -7.11 1.41
N HIS A 76 -2.98 -8.16 2.02
CA HIS A 76 -1.71 -8.73 1.61
C HIS A 76 -1.74 -9.22 0.16
N ARG A 77 -2.78 -9.96 -0.21
CA ARG A 77 -2.94 -10.45 -1.59
C ARG A 77 -3.06 -9.31 -2.58
N THR A 78 -3.79 -8.26 -2.21
CA THR A 78 -3.98 -7.10 -3.09
C THR A 78 -2.67 -6.37 -3.33
N LEU A 79 -1.87 -6.16 -2.29
CA LEU A 79 -0.57 -5.52 -2.44
C LEU A 79 0.35 -6.33 -3.35
N ILE A 80 0.36 -7.65 -3.21
CA ILE A 80 1.16 -8.52 -4.08
C ILE A 80 0.65 -8.47 -5.52
N ALA A 81 -0.66 -8.52 -5.72
CA ALA A 81 -1.26 -8.46 -7.05
C ALA A 81 -0.90 -7.15 -7.75
N MET A 82 -0.91 -6.04 -7.03
CA MET A 82 -0.51 -4.75 -7.59
C MET A 82 0.95 -4.77 -8.06
N LEU A 83 1.85 -5.36 -7.27
CA LEU A 83 3.25 -5.50 -7.67
C LEU A 83 3.40 -6.33 -8.94
N ARG A 84 2.66 -7.42 -9.04
CA ARG A 84 2.73 -8.32 -10.21
C ARG A 84 2.15 -7.69 -11.47
N SER A 85 1.22 -6.76 -11.33
CA SER A 85 0.59 -6.10 -12.47
C SER A 85 1.44 -4.97 -13.04
N MET A 86 2.48 -4.55 -12.35
CA MET A 86 3.33 -3.45 -12.82
C MET A 86 4.19 -3.89 -14.00
N PRO A 87 4.38 -3.03 -14.99
CA PRO A 87 5.33 -3.29 -16.07
C PRO A 87 6.75 -3.34 -15.51
N LYS A 88 7.57 -4.13 -16.13
CA LYS A 88 8.98 -4.24 -15.76
C LYS A 88 9.85 -3.29 -16.55
#